data_22d4f6d9e51ebb94b58abf9c35733398
#
_entry.id   22d4f6d9e51ebb94b58abf9c35733398
#
_cell.length_a   1.000
_cell.length_b   1.000
_cell.length_c   1.000
_cell.angle_alpha   90.00
_cell.angle_beta   90.00
_cell.angle_gamma   90.00
#
_symmetry.space_group_name_H-M   'P 1'
#
loop_
_entity.id
_entity.type
_entity.pdbx_description
1 polymer ?
#
loop_
_entity_poly.entity_id
_entity_poly.type
_entity_poly.pdbx_seq_one_letter_code
_entity_poly.pdbx_strand_id
1 'polypeptide(L)'
;MIQKKPASILRKFLLFNFFVFLVLGLFTFLYLKAIQPNLVKNKVTDQLLIIKNTSDHLERLNIKFKTEEIKTFLLSARFLFQSLDRVQFYNLQGDLVGDTDILDLDQDIFNQSGLIIDQIQDDSIQKLNTNIKVNKKENSKDNNQKIKKIILNDLEKESLVIESIIKNNFFVQTLSEVIIDSKKSGYILVSEEANEIFLAVQERKNFIIRTVLAIALVIFIFSVFLNKYILKPIGLLVKYTESIKAKSDQPVNIENFFTRSDEIGKLTKSINEMTIELQKRTNRAESFSMDLAHEIRNPLASLKGASELIDKASEKN
;
A
#
# COMPACT_ATOMS: atom_id res chain seq x y z
N MET A 1 -16.53 -1.36 -39.94
CA MET A 1 -16.94 -1.43 -38.51
C MET A 1 -16.32 -2.67 -37.89
N ILE A 2 -15.26 -2.51 -37.10
CA ILE A 2 -14.58 -3.62 -36.43
C ILE A 2 -15.45 -3.99 -35.22
N GLN A 3 -16.21 -5.08 -35.27
CA GLN A 3 -16.89 -5.63 -34.11
C GLN A 3 -15.85 -6.06 -33.08
N LYS A 4 -15.67 -5.26 -32.01
CA LYS A 4 -14.93 -5.67 -30.83
C LYS A 4 -15.59 -6.91 -30.25
N LYS A 5 -14.95 -8.08 -30.36
CA LYS A 5 -15.38 -9.29 -29.62
C LYS A 5 -15.54 -8.93 -28.14
N PRO A 6 -16.69 -9.20 -27.52
CA PRO A 6 -16.92 -8.90 -26.11
C PRO A 6 -15.84 -9.61 -25.28
N ALA A 7 -15.17 -8.85 -24.40
CA ALA A 7 -14.14 -9.42 -23.56
C ALA A 7 -14.74 -10.53 -22.70
N SER A 8 -14.11 -11.72 -22.74
CA SER A 8 -14.51 -12.88 -21.94
C SER A 8 -14.71 -12.48 -20.46
N ILE A 9 -15.71 -13.03 -19.79
CA ILE A 9 -15.99 -12.83 -18.36
C ILE A 9 -14.71 -13.04 -17.54
N LEU A 10 -13.91 -14.05 -17.90
CA LEU A 10 -12.61 -14.32 -17.30
C LEU A 10 -11.66 -13.10 -17.37
N ARG A 11 -11.57 -12.43 -18.52
CA ARG A 11 -10.70 -11.25 -18.69
C ARG A 11 -11.18 -10.09 -17.84
N LYS A 12 -12.50 -9.86 -17.75
CA LYS A 12 -13.08 -8.81 -16.89
C LYS A 12 -12.81 -9.10 -15.41
N PHE A 13 -12.94 -10.37 -15.00
CA PHE A 13 -12.66 -10.82 -13.64
C PHE A 13 -11.17 -10.64 -13.27
N LEU A 14 -10.25 -11.01 -14.14
CA LEU A 14 -8.81 -10.80 -13.92
C LEU A 14 -8.46 -9.31 -13.84
N LEU A 15 -9.04 -8.47 -14.70
CA LEU A 15 -8.84 -7.02 -14.64
C LEU A 15 -9.39 -6.43 -13.34
N PHE A 16 -10.56 -6.89 -12.87
CA PHE A 16 -11.12 -6.45 -11.60
C PHE A 16 -10.21 -6.82 -10.42
N ASN A 17 -9.72 -8.05 -10.34
CA ASN A 17 -8.77 -8.47 -9.31
C ASN A 17 -7.48 -7.65 -9.36
N PHE A 18 -6.93 -7.42 -10.55
CA PHE A 18 -5.75 -6.57 -10.72
C PHE A 18 -5.99 -5.15 -10.19
N PHE A 19 -7.16 -4.58 -10.48
CA PHE A 19 -7.54 -3.26 -9.95
C PHE A 19 -7.63 -3.25 -8.43
N VAL A 20 -8.22 -4.28 -7.81
CA VAL A 20 -8.30 -4.42 -6.35
C VAL A 20 -6.89 -4.47 -5.74
N PHE A 21 -5.95 -5.23 -6.33
CA PHE A 21 -4.57 -5.28 -5.87
C PHE A 21 -3.85 -3.94 -6.00
N LEU A 22 -4.10 -3.21 -7.09
CA LEU A 22 -3.52 -1.89 -7.30
C LEU A 22 -4.02 -0.89 -6.25
N VAL A 23 -5.31 -0.88 -5.96
CA VAL A 23 -5.91 -0.03 -4.93
C VAL A 23 -5.36 -0.38 -3.55
N LEU A 24 -5.31 -1.66 -3.19
CA LEU A 24 -4.75 -2.12 -1.92
C LEU A 24 -3.28 -1.71 -1.77
N GLY A 25 -2.48 -1.89 -2.81
CA GLY A 25 -1.08 -1.47 -2.83
C GLY A 25 -0.89 0.04 -2.68
N LEU A 26 -1.73 0.84 -3.35
CA LEU A 26 -1.72 2.29 -3.25
C LEU A 26 -2.04 2.77 -1.83
N PHE A 27 -3.12 2.24 -1.23
CA PHE A 27 -3.48 2.58 0.16
C PHE A 27 -2.38 2.18 1.15
N THR A 28 -1.80 1.00 0.98
CA THR A 28 -0.69 0.54 1.81
C THR A 28 0.51 1.47 1.71
N PHE A 29 0.88 1.87 0.48
CA PHE A 29 1.99 2.80 0.25
C PHE A 29 1.74 4.17 0.90
N LEU A 30 0.55 4.75 0.73
CA LEU A 30 0.18 6.03 1.34
C LEU A 30 0.20 5.96 2.87
N TYR A 31 -0.34 4.88 3.43
CA TYR A 31 -0.37 4.68 4.88
C TYR A 31 1.05 4.54 5.46
N LEU A 32 1.92 3.73 4.82
CA LEU A 32 3.31 3.57 5.25
C LEU A 32 4.10 4.88 5.20
N LYS A 33 3.83 5.72 4.20
CA LYS A 33 4.46 7.05 4.07
C LYS A 33 4.01 8.02 5.16
N ALA A 34 2.80 7.86 5.70
CA ALA A 34 2.23 8.77 6.71
C ALA A 34 2.60 8.42 8.16
N ILE A 35 3.07 7.20 8.45
CA ILE A 35 3.33 6.73 9.82
C ILE A 35 4.46 7.52 10.49
N GLN A 36 5.62 7.60 9.85
CA GLN A 36 6.83 8.19 10.44
C GLN A 36 6.65 9.66 10.82
N PRO A 37 6.15 10.55 9.93
CA PRO A 37 6.04 11.97 10.25
C PRO A 37 5.09 12.25 11.42
N ASN A 38 4.06 11.43 11.63
CA ASN A 38 3.13 11.63 12.74
C ASN A 38 3.76 11.32 14.10
N LEU A 39 4.59 10.30 14.21
CA LEU A 39 5.30 9.95 15.46
C LEU A 39 6.38 10.97 15.78
N VAL A 40 7.14 11.41 14.77
CA VAL A 40 8.16 12.46 14.92
C VAL A 40 7.52 13.78 15.34
N LYS A 41 6.35 14.13 14.80
CA LYS A 41 5.64 15.38 15.13
C LYS A 41 5.32 15.51 16.62
N ASN A 42 4.90 14.44 17.28
CA ASN A 42 4.64 14.47 18.73
C ASN A 42 5.92 14.81 19.50
N LYS A 43 7.03 14.11 19.19
CA LYS A 43 8.34 14.37 19.81
C LYS A 43 8.81 15.82 19.58
N VAL A 44 8.63 16.33 18.36
CA VAL A 44 8.95 17.74 18.02
C VAL A 44 8.12 18.72 18.82
N THR A 45 6.81 18.43 19.04
CA THR A 45 5.94 19.30 19.83
C THR A 45 6.43 19.38 21.28
N ASP A 46 6.85 18.25 21.86
CA ASP A 46 7.41 18.21 23.21
C ASP A 46 8.74 18.99 23.29
N GLN A 47 9.61 18.83 22.30
CA GLN A 47 10.88 19.56 22.22
C GLN A 47 10.65 21.09 22.07
N LEU A 48 9.69 21.51 21.25
CA LEU A 48 9.34 22.93 21.11
C LEU A 48 8.80 23.53 22.42
N LEU A 49 8.02 22.76 23.17
CA LEU A 49 7.55 23.18 24.48
C LEU A 49 8.72 23.38 25.46
N ILE A 50 9.68 22.46 25.44
CA ILE A 50 10.91 22.58 26.26
C ILE A 50 11.72 23.81 25.86
N ILE A 51 11.91 24.06 24.57
CA ILE A 51 12.63 25.24 24.06
C ILE A 51 11.91 26.51 24.51
N LYS A 52 10.58 26.56 24.37
CA LYS A 52 9.78 27.71 24.82
C LYS A 52 9.94 27.97 26.30
N ASN A 53 9.75 26.93 27.14
CA ASN A 53 9.91 27.05 28.60
C ASN A 53 11.32 27.50 28.97
N THR A 54 12.34 27.02 28.25
CA THR A 54 13.74 27.44 28.45
C THR A 54 13.94 28.91 28.06
N SER A 55 13.35 29.33 26.92
CA SER A 55 13.37 30.72 26.49
C SER A 55 12.75 31.67 27.52
N ASP A 56 11.53 31.31 28.01
CA ASP A 56 10.82 32.08 29.05
C ASP A 56 11.65 32.17 30.37
N HIS A 57 12.41 31.10 30.68
CA HIS A 57 13.24 31.07 31.87
C HIS A 57 14.49 31.95 31.72
N LEU A 58 15.13 31.93 30.53
CA LEU A 58 16.25 32.82 30.20
C LEU A 58 15.84 34.29 30.25
N GLU A 59 14.63 34.61 29.75
CA GLU A 59 14.07 35.97 29.78
C GLU A 59 13.86 36.44 31.23
N ARG A 60 13.21 35.64 32.08
CA ARG A 60 12.96 35.97 33.51
C ARG A 60 14.23 36.22 34.30
N LEU A 61 15.31 35.47 33.96
CA LEU A 61 16.63 35.64 34.62
C LEU A 61 17.49 36.68 33.97
N ASN A 62 17.03 37.34 32.90
CA ASN A 62 17.76 38.33 32.08
C ASN A 62 19.14 37.84 31.62
N ILE A 63 19.20 36.55 31.20
CA ILE A 63 20.46 35.91 30.77
C ILE A 63 20.71 36.22 29.31
N LYS A 64 21.90 36.72 29.00
CA LYS A 64 22.36 37.03 27.65
C LYS A 64 22.96 35.77 26.98
N PHE A 65 22.82 35.65 25.66
CA PHE A 65 23.43 34.55 24.90
C PHE A 65 24.95 34.68 24.74
N LYS A 66 25.66 34.70 25.90
CA LYS A 66 27.12 34.69 26.01
C LYS A 66 27.56 33.39 26.67
N THR A 67 28.74 32.89 26.28
CA THR A 67 29.25 31.59 26.73
C THR A 67 29.27 31.45 28.26
N GLU A 68 29.71 32.44 29.00
CA GLU A 68 29.82 32.38 30.47
C GLU A 68 28.44 32.40 31.14
N GLU A 69 27.50 33.22 30.66
CA GLU A 69 26.17 33.35 31.23
C GLU A 69 25.35 32.07 30.94
N ILE A 70 25.40 31.54 29.71
CA ILE A 70 24.71 30.27 29.34
C ILE A 70 25.34 29.09 30.09
N LYS A 71 26.66 29.04 30.26
CA LYS A 71 27.30 27.97 31.05
C LYS A 71 26.82 27.99 32.51
N THR A 72 26.76 29.17 33.14
CA THR A 72 26.25 29.34 34.51
C THR A 72 24.80 28.95 34.61
N PHE A 73 23.96 29.31 33.63
CA PHE A 73 22.58 28.91 33.54
C PHE A 73 22.46 27.40 33.45
N LEU A 74 23.18 26.74 32.56
CA LEU A 74 23.15 25.28 32.40
C LEU A 74 23.57 24.54 33.66
N LEU A 75 24.52 25.03 34.40
CA LEU A 75 24.96 24.47 35.69
C LEU A 75 23.86 24.61 36.75
N SER A 76 23.16 25.74 36.81
CA SER A 76 22.08 25.99 37.78
C SER A 76 20.76 25.27 37.41
N ALA A 77 20.49 25.14 36.10
CA ALA A 77 19.23 24.59 35.57
C ALA A 77 19.40 23.16 35.04
N ARG A 78 20.46 22.44 35.42
CA ARG A 78 20.78 21.08 34.93
C ARG A 78 19.60 20.11 35.08
N PHE A 79 18.81 20.22 36.14
CA PHE A 79 17.64 19.34 36.36
C PHE A 79 16.53 19.49 35.31
N LEU A 80 16.44 20.63 34.63
CA LEU A 80 15.46 20.87 33.56
C LEU A 80 15.74 20.03 32.32
N PHE A 81 16.98 19.61 32.14
CA PHE A 81 17.46 18.91 30.95
C PHE A 81 17.77 17.43 31.20
N GLN A 82 17.49 16.90 32.40
CA GLN A 82 17.82 15.51 32.77
C GLN A 82 17.13 14.45 31.90
N SER A 83 15.96 14.78 31.35
CA SER A 83 15.21 13.88 30.46
C SER A 83 15.60 13.98 28.98
N LEU A 84 16.53 14.87 28.66
CA LEU A 84 16.99 15.14 27.29
C LEU A 84 18.40 14.63 27.11
N ASP A 85 18.66 14.05 25.94
CA ASP A 85 20.00 13.55 25.65
C ASP A 85 21.01 14.68 25.45
N ARG A 86 20.60 15.75 24.75
CA ARG A 86 21.48 16.88 24.51
C ARG A 86 20.72 18.16 24.18
N VAL A 87 21.14 19.28 24.79
CA VAL A 87 20.66 20.62 24.48
C VAL A 87 21.83 21.50 24.16
N GLN A 88 21.79 22.20 23.04
CA GLN A 88 22.85 23.08 22.57
C GLN A 88 22.30 24.48 22.32
N PHE A 89 23.09 25.48 22.69
CA PHE A 89 22.76 26.88 22.58
C PHE A 89 23.72 27.54 21.56
N TYR A 90 23.14 28.25 20.61
CA TYR A 90 23.89 28.94 19.55
C TYR A 90 23.59 30.43 19.55
N ASN A 91 24.62 31.26 19.34
CA ASN A 91 24.40 32.69 19.16
C ASN A 91 23.82 33.00 17.75
N LEU A 92 23.57 34.29 17.47
CA LEU A 92 23.04 34.72 16.17
C LEU A 92 23.99 34.44 14.99
N GLN A 93 25.28 34.27 15.25
CA GLN A 93 26.32 33.94 14.27
C GLN A 93 26.43 32.41 14.04
N GLY A 94 25.63 31.62 14.76
CA GLY A 94 25.66 30.16 14.70
C GLY A 94 26.86 29.53 15.43
N ASP A 95 27.51 30.26 16.32
CA ASP A 95 28.57 29.71 17.16
C ASP A 95 27.98 29.09 18.42
N LEU A 96 28.49 27.92 18.82
CA LEU A 96 28.06 27.18 20.00
C LEU A 96 28.49 27.96 21.27
N VAL A 97 27.51 28.34 22.10
CA VAL A 97 27.74 29.06 23.35
C VAL A 97 27.48 28.22 24.61
N GLY A 98 26.73 27.11 24.46
CA GLY A 98 26.49 26.18 25.55
C GLY A 98 26.08 24.80 25.04
N ASP A 99 26.44 23.75 25.76
CA ASP A 99 26.15 22.37 25.44
C ASP A 99 26.07 21.54 26.72
N THR A 100 24.99 20.79 26.88
CA THR A 100 24.80 19.92 28.06
C THR A 100 25.72 18.72 28.07
N ASP A 101 26.14 18.22 26.90
CA ASP A 101 27.05 17.06 26.75
C ASP A 101 28.45 17.38 27.32
N ILE A 102 28.89 18.65 27.20
CA ILE A 102 30.19 19.10 27.73
C ILE A 102 30.16 19.16 29.28
N LEU A 103 28.98 19.38 29.86
CA LEU A 103 28.83 19.42 31.33
C LEU A 103 28.93 18.03 31.96
N ASP A 104 28.65 16.97 31.19
CA ASP A 104 28.75 15.58 31.65
C ASP A 104 30.21 15.04 31.52
N LEU A 105 31.08 15.71 30.74
CA LEU A 105 32.50 15.35 30.64
C LEU A 105 33.33 15.79 31.86
N ASP A 106 32.82 16.68 32.72
CA ASP A 106 33.43 16.99 34.02
C ASP A 106 33.10 15.91 35.10
N GLN A 107 33.07 14.65 34.72
CA GLN A 107 32.87 13.49 35.64
C GLN A 107 34.00 13.35 36.68
N ASP A 108 35.13 13.99 36.51
CA ASP A 108 36.19 14.01 37.51
C ASP A 108 35.78 14.65 38.85
N ILE A 109 34.72 15.43 38.88
CA ILE A 109 34.15 15.99 40.12
C ILE A 109 33.27 14.94 40.84
N PHE A 110 32.70 13.98 40.15
CA PHE A 110 31.85 12.94 40.73
C PHE A 110 32.61 11.69 41.16
N ASN A 111 33.79 11.41 40.63
CA ASN A 111 34.62 10.28 41.05
C ASN A 111 35.23 10.40 42.43
N GLN A 112 35.11 11.56 43.10
CA GLN A 112 35.47 11.70 44.49
C GLN A 112 34.42 11.26 45.51
N SER A 113 33.20 10.94 45.06
CA SER A 113 32.15 10.37 45.93
C SER A 113 31.87 8.93 45.44
N GLY A 114 32.59 7.96 46.04
CA GLY A 114 32.58 6.56 45.66
C GLY A 114 31.19 5.91 45.67
N LEU A 115 30.52 5.95 44.54
CA LEU A 115 29.40 5.09 44.22
C LEU A 115 29.73 4.37 42.90
N ILE A 116 30.10 3.12 43.05
CA ILE A 116 30.31 2.14 41.97
C ILE A 116 28.91 1.81 41.42
N ILE A 117 28.64 2.19 40.18
CA ILE A 117 27.48 1.68 39.46
C ILE A 117 27.98 0.52 38.59
N ASP A 118 27.55 -0.69 38.93
CA ASP A 118 27.78 -1.90 38.14
C ASP A 118 27.16 -1.74 36.74
N GLN A 119 28.00 -1.85 35.72
CA GLN A 119 27.57 -1.95 34.34
C GLN A 119 26.93 -3.32 34.10
N ILE A 120 25.64 -3.36 33.94
CA ILE A 120 24.97 -4.54 33.39
C ILE A 120 25.17 -4.52 31.88
N GLN A 121 26.04 -5.43 31.44
CA GLN A 121 26.33 -5.69 30.02
C GLN A 121 25.22 -6.58 29.47
N ASP A 122 24.32 -6.04 28.66
CA ASP A 122 23.27 -6.82 28.02
C ASP A 122 23.71 -7.24 26.61
N ASP A 123 24.17 -8.49 26.50
CA ASP A 123 24.70 -9.11 25.26
C ASP A 123 23.62 -9.45 24.22
N SER A 124 22.36 -9.12 24.47
CA SER A 124 21.23 -9.51 23.60
C SER A 124 20.99 -8.58 22.40
N ILE A 125 21.64 -7.41 22.31
CA ILE A 125 21.44 -6.44 21.24
C ILE A 125 22.33 -6.67 20.00
N GLN A 126 23.38 -7.49 20.11
CA GLN A 126 24.37 -7.66 19.02
C GLN A 126 23.90 -8.50 17.82
N LYS A 127 22.77 -9.20 17.87
CA LYS A 127 22.33 -10.12 16.79
C LYS A 127 21.35 -9.54 15.76
N LEU A 128 20.92 -8.28 15.89
CA LEU A 128 19.96 -7.66 14.94
C LEU A 128 20.58 -6.70 13.91
N ASN A 129 21.89 -6.53 13.88
CA ASN A 129 22.57 -5.43 13.17
C ASN A 129 23.18 -5.78 11.79
N THR A 130 22.64 -6.73 11.01
CA THR A 130 23.36 -7.16 9.79
C THR A 130 22.84 -6.60 8.46
N ASN A 131 21.89 -5.67 8.38
CA ASN A 131 21.46 -5.15 7.06
C ASN A 131 21.01 -3.70 7.01
N ILE A 132 21.69 -2.77 7.68
CA ILE A 132 21.48 -1.34 7.43
C ILE A 132 22.76 -0.76 6.83
N LYS A 133 22.70 -0.32 5.57
CA LYS A 133 23.77 0.45 4.95
C LYS A 133 23.93 1.77 5.71
N VAL A 134 24.87 1.79 6.63
CA VAL A 134 25.23 2.98 7.40
C VAL A 134 26.06 3.89 6.51
N ASN A 135 25.50 5.03 6.13
CA ASN A 135 26.29 6.13 5.60
C ASN A 135 26.97 6.87 6.74
N LYS A 136 28.30 6.74 6.74
CA LYS A 136 29.31 7.65 7.30
C LYS A 136 29.20 8.08 8.77
N LYS A 137 30.19 7.67 9.56
CA LYS A 137 30.57 8.25 10.86
C LYS A 137 30.64 9.78 10.77
N GLU A 138 29.63 10.47 11.25
CA GLU A 138 29.70 11.93 11.43
C GLU A 138 30.34 12.23 12.80
N ASN A 139 31.50 12.86 12.78
CA ASN A 139 32.17 13.40 13.97
C ASN A 139 31.37 14.61 14.50
N SER A 140 31.30 14.80 15.81
CA SER A 140 30.58 15.90 16.47
C SER A 140 30.98 17.32 15.96
N LYS A 141 32.22 17.49 15.47
CA LYS A 141 32.66 18.73 14.81
C LYS A 141 31.99 19.03 13.49
N ASP A 142 31.60 17.97 12.73
CA ASP A 142 30.94 18.11 11.42
C ASP A 142 29.47 18.53 11.59
N ASN A 143 28.83 18.10 12.68
CA ASN A 143 27.44 18.44 13.01
C ASN A 143 27.29 19.94 13.37
N ASN A 144 28.19 20.48 14.17
CA ASN A 144 28.17 21.91 14.53
C ASN A 144 28.38 22.81 13.32
N GLN A 145 29.23 22.41 12.35
CA GLN A 145 29.40 23.13 11.09
C GLN A 145 28.18 23.09 10.19
N LYS A 146 27.45 21.96 10.17
CA LYS A 146 26.18 21.84 9.45
C LYS A 146 25.11 22.74 10.06
N ILE A 147 24.97 22.70 11.38
CA ILE A 147 24.00 23.53 12.11
C ILE A 147 24.34 25.04 11.91
N LYS A 148 25.61 25.42 11.97
CA LYS A 148 26.03 26.79 11.66
C LYS A 148 25.64 27.23 10.24
N LYS A 149 25.81 26.37 9.24
CA LYS A 149 25.38 26.65 7.86
C LYS A 149 23.86 26.78 7.76
N ILE A 150 23.10 25.94 8.47
CA ILE A 150 21.64 26.00 8.50
C ILE A 150 21.19 27.32 9.14
N ILE A 151 21.77 27.70 10.28
CA ILE A 151 21.47 28.96 10.96
C ILE A 151 21.74 30.18 10.05
N LEU A 152 22.80 30.14 9.26
CA LEU A 152 23.17 31.23 8.38
C LEU A 152 22.36 31.32 7.08
N ASN A 153 21.87 30.18 6.58
CA ASN A 153 21.24 30.10 5.25
C ASN A 153 19.72 30.01 5.24
N ASP A 154 19.05 29.59 6.32
CA ASP A 154 17.68 29.00 6.18
C ASP A 154 16.64 29.53 7.18
N LEU A 155 16.90 30.59 7.93
CA LEU A 155 15.97 30.97 9.01
C LEU A 155 14.92 32.01 8.59
N GLU A 156 14.12 31.63 7.59
CA GLU A 156 12.80 32.23 7.38
C GLU A 156 11.70 31.55 8.25
N LYS A 157 12.00 30.42 8.92
CA LYS A 157 11.05 29.67 9.74
C LYS A 157 11.43 29.73 11.23
N GLU A 158 10.42 29.89 12.08
CA GLU A 158 10.58 29.92 13.55
C GLU A 158 11.22 28.65 14.15
N SER A 159 11.08 27.51 13.46
CA SER A 159 11.68 26.24 13.90
C SER A 159 12.02 25.31 12.73
N LEU A 160 13.09 24.52 12.87
CA LEU A 160 13.52 23.51 11.91
C LEU A 160 13.69 22.16 12.60
N VAL A 161 13.15 21.11 11.98
CA VAL A 161 13.27 19.71 12.45
C VAL A 161 14.32 18.99 11.60
N ILE A 162 15.28 18.33 12.25
CA ILE A 162 16.34 17.56 11.62
C ILE A 162 16.26 16.13 12.13
N GLU A 163 16.01 15.19 11.23
CA GLU A 163 16.12 13.75 11.51
C GLU A 163 17.53 13.28 11.14
N SER A 164 18.24 12.66 12.06
CA SER A 164 19.61 12.20 11.83
C SER A 164 19.87 10.84 12.45
N ILE A 165 20.80 10.08 11.85
CA ILE A 165 21.30 8.83 12.41
C ILE A 165 22.76 9.06 12.81
N ILE A 166 23.03 9.07 14.11
CA ILE A 166 24.35 9.29 14.69
C ILE A 166 24.77 8.03 15.46
N LYS A 167 25.93 7.47 15.14
CA LYS A 167 26.43 6.23 15.78
C LYS A 167 25.42 5.08 15.85
N ASN A 168 24.62 4.94 14.80
CA ASN A 168 23.57 3.91 14.66
C ASN A 168 22.27 4.17 15.46
N ASN A 169 22.16 5.29 16.16
CA ASN A 169 20.95 5.71 16.85
C ASN A 169 20.21 6.79 16.04
N PHE A 170 18.88 6.68 16.03
CA PHE A 170 18.02 7.67 15.39
C PHE A 170 17.74 8.83 16.34
N PHE A 171 18.08 10.04 15.91
CA PHE A 171 17.84 11.27 16.67
C PHE A 171 16.82 12.16 15.98
N VAL A 172 15.93 12.72 16.77
CA VAL A 172 15.07 13.83 16.39
C VAL A 172 15.65 15.08 17.02
N GLN A 173 16.01 16.05 16.20
CA GLN A 173 16.60 17.30 16.61
C GLN A 173 15.69 18.45 16.20
N THR A 174 15.37 19.34 17.12
CA THR A 174 14.56 20.53 16.86
C THR A 174 15.39 21.77 17.16
N LEU A 175 15.65 22.55 16.11
CA LEU A 175 16.28 23.87 16.21
C LEU A 175 15.18 24.93 16.21
N SER A 176 15.17 25.79 17.20
CA SER A 176 14.24 26.93 17.26
C SER A 176 14.94 28.19 17.70
N GLU A 177 14.45 29.31 17.22
CA GLU A 177 14.92 30.63 17.66
C GLU A 177 14.46 30.92 19.09
N VAL A 178 15.27 31.74 19.77
CA VAL A 178 14.98 32.24 21.12
C VAL A 178 14.83 33.75 21.05
N ILE A 179 13.68 34.21 21.53
CA ILE A 179 13.32 35.63 21.58
C ILE A 179 13.33 36.08 23.04
N ILE A 180 14.13 37.08 23.37
CA ILE A 180 14.19 37.69 24.69
C ILE A 180 13.92 39.19 24.50
N ASP A 181 13.05 39.79 25.29
CA ASP A 181 12.63 41.20 25.17
C ASP A 181 12.18 41.57 23.73
N SER A 182 11.42 40.69 23.08
CA SER A 182 10.99 40.87 21.69
C SER A 182 12.12 40.98 20.65
N LYS A 183 13.32 40.56 21.01
CA LYS A 183 14.50 40.53 20.12
C LYS A 183 15.04 39.11 20.01
N LYS A 184 15.38 38.73 18.79
CA LYS A 184 16.06 37.46 18.54
C LYS A 184 17.43 37.47 19.21
N SER A 185 17.69 36.55 20.13
CA SER A 185 18.87 36.49 20.98
C SER A 185 19.80 35.34 20.60
N GLY A 186 19.27 34.26 20.04
CA GLY A 186 20.02 33.10 19.63
C GLY A 186 19.12 31.93 19.24
N TYR A 187 19.64 30.70 19.32
CA TYR A 187 18.94 29.49 18.97
C TYR A 187 19.21 28.38 19.98
N ILE A 188 18.20 27.54 20.18
CA ILE A 188 18.32 26.32 20.98
C ILE A 188 18.07 25.11 20.07
N LEU A 189 18.99 24.14 20.12
CA LEU A 189 18.84 22.85 19.49
C LEU A 189 18.64 21.80 20.58
N VAL A 190 17.50 21.16 20.58
CA VAL A 190 17.22 19.99 21.43
C VAL A 190 17.40 18.74 20.58
N SER A 191 18.19 17.80 21.06
CA SER A 191 18.44 16.50 20.43
C SER A 191 18.00 15.39 21.38
N GLU A 192 17.18 14.49 20.90
CA GLU A 192 16.76 13.31 21.65
C GLU A 192 16.85 12.06 20.81
N GLU A 193 17.31 10.98 21.42
CA GLU A 193 17.29 9.67 20.84
C GLU A 193 15.83 9.19 20.67
N ALA A 194 15.52 8.72 19.49
CA ALA A 194 14.17 8.33 19.11
C ALA A 194 14.17 6.91 18.50
N ASN A 195 15.06 6.05 18.98
CA ASN A 195 15.17 4.65 18.53
C ASN A 195 13.85 3.89 18.71
N GLU A 196 13.11 4.18 19.77
CA GLU A 196 11.79 3.58 20.01
C GLU A 196 10.81 3.91 18.88
N ILE A 197 10.84 5.17 18.39
CA ILE A 197 10.02 5.60 17.24
C ILE A 197 10.44 4.84 16.00
N PHE A 198 11.75 4.76 15.75
CA PHE A 198 12.30 4.06 14.58
C PHE A 198 11.92 2.56 14.59
N LEU A 199 12.10 1.89 15.73
CA LEU A 199 11.74 0.48 15.91
C LEU A 199 10.22 0.27 15.76
N ALA A 200 9.40 1.11 16.40
CA ALA A 200 7.95 1.03 16.30
C ALA A 200 7.45 1.25 14.86
N VAL A 201 8.07 2.16 14.11
CA VAL A 201 7.77 2.37 12.68
C VAL A 201 8.13 1.12 11.88
N GLN A 202 9.29 0.53 12.15
CA GLN A 202 9.79 -0.64 11.44
C GLN A 202 8.93 -1.89 11.71
N GLU A 203 8.55 -2.12 12.96
CA GLU A 203 7.64 -3.20 13.34
C GLU A 203 6.25 -3.02 12.69
N ARG A 204 5.67 -1.83 12.77
CA ARG A 204 4.39 -1.52 12.11
C ARG A 204 4.47 -1.72 10.60
N LYS A 205 5.55 -1.26 9.96
CA LYS A 205 5.80 -1.46 8.54
C LYS A 205 5.84 -2.94 8.17
N ASN A 206 6.59 -3.74 8.93
CA ASN A 206 6.71 -5.18 8.71
C ASN A 206 5.37 -5.90 8.94
N PHE A 207 4.63 -5.52 9.99
CA PHE A 207 3.30 -6.06 10.26
C PHE A 207 2.33 -5.77 9.11
N ILE A 208 2.29 -4.53 8.61
CA ILE A 208 1.41 -4.12 7.51
C ILE A 208 1.77 -4.88 6.23
N ILE A 209 3.06 -4.98 5.89
CA ILE A 209 3.51 -5.71 4.70
C ILE A 209 3.10 -7.18 4.78
N ARG A 210 3.30 -7.84 5.94
CA ARG A 210 2.88 -9.24 6.16
C ARG A 210 1.36 -9.40 6.03
N THR A 211 0.58 -8.51 6.61
CA THR A 211 -0.89 -8.52 6.54
C THR A 211 -1.39 -8.34 5.11
N VAL A 212 -0.84 -7.37 4.37
CA VAL A 212 -1.20 -7.14 2.98
C VAL A 212 -0.86 -8.34 2.10
N LEU A 213 0.30 -8.96 2.33
CA LEU A 213 0.72 -10.15 1.60
C LEU A 213 -0.19 -11.35 1.90
N ALA A 214 -0.61 -11.51 3.16
CA ALA A 214 -1.57 -12.55 3.54
C ALA A 214 -2.94 -12.34 2.86
N ILE A 215 -3.46 -11.11 2.86
CA ILE A 215 -4.72 -10.76 2.18
C ILE A 215 -4.58 -11.01 0.67
N ALA A 216 -3.46 -10.59 0.07
CA ALA A 216 -3.19 -10.82 -1.35
C ALA A 216 -3.19 -12.31 -1.69
N LEU A 217 -2.58 -13.15 -0.85
CA LEU A 217 -2.56 -14.60 -1.02
C LEU A 217 -3.98 -15.18 -0.97
N VAL A 218 -4.81 -14.76 -0.01
CA VAL A 218 -6.21 -15.21 0.11
C VAL A 218 -7.01 -14.84 -1.14
N ILE A 219 -6.91 -13.59 -1.62
CA ILE A 219 -7.58 -13.15 -2.85
C ILE A 219 -7.10 -13.95 -4.05
N PHE A 220 -5.80 -14.25 -4.14
CA PHE A 220 -5.24 -15.05 -5.23
C PHE A 220 -5.80 -16.47 -5.22
N ILE A 221 -5.81 -17.15 -4.07
CA ILE A 221 -6.38 -18.50 -3.92
C ILE A 221 -7.87 -18.49 -4.31
N PHE A 222 -8.63 -17.50 -3.82
CA PHE A 222 -10.04 -17.35 -4.14
C PHE A 222 -10.29 -17.10 -5.63
N SER A 223 -9.42 -16.31 -6.27
CA SER A 223 -9.47 -16.05 -7.71
C SER A 223 -9.26 -17.32 -8.53
N VAL A 224 -8.28 -18.14 -8.16
CA VAL A 224 -8.02 -19.44 -8.81
C VAL A 224 -9.21 -20.38 -8.62
N PHE A 225 -9.77 -20.42 -7.41
CA PHE A 225 -10.96 -21.22 -7.09
C PHE A 225 -12.15 -20.81 -7.97
N LEU A 226 -12.51 -19.53 -7.99
CA LEU A 226 -13.61 -19.01 -8.81
C LEU A 226 -13.40 -19.32 -10.30
N ASN A 227 -12.20 -19.13 -10.80
CA ASN A 227 -11.90 -19.41 -12.19
C ASN A 227 -12.11 -20.90 -12.54
N LYS A 228 -11.56 -21.80 -11.70
CA LYS A 228 -11.59 -23.25 -11.96
C LYS A 228 -12.98 -23.84 -11.78
N TYR A 229 -13.70 -23.46 -10.72
CA TYR A 229 -14.94 -24.13 -10.31
C TYR A 229 -16.21 -23.46 -10.83
N ILE A 230 -16.17 -22.19 -11.21
CA ILE A 230 -17.35 -21.42 -11.64
C ILE A 230 -17.20 -20.87 -13.05
N LEU A 231 -16.18 -20.04 -13.31
CA LEU A 231 -16.09 -19.30 -14.57
C LEU A 231 -15.81 -20.20 -15.78
N LYS A 232 -14.89 -21.17 -15.62
CA LYS A 232 -14.53 -22.11 -16.70
C LYS A 232 -15.71 -23.03 -17.06
N PRO A 233 -16.44 -23.67 -16.12
CA PRO A 233 -17.64 -24.42 -16.40
C PRO A 233 -18.72 -23.60 -17.11
N ILE A 234 -19.07 -22.43 -16.61
CA ILE A 234 -20.07 -21.56 -17.25
C ILE A 234 -19.66 -21.21 -18.69
N GLY A 235 -18.39 -20.85 -18.89
CA GLY A 235 -17.87 -20.55 -20.23
C GLY A 235 -17.99 -21.74 -21.21
N LEU A 236 -17.83 -22.98 -20.71
CA LEU A 236 -18.02 -24.20 -21.53
C LEU A 236 -19.49 -24.45 -21.83
N LEU A 237 -20.42 -24.24 -20.88
CA LEU A 237 -21.86 -24.34 -21.13
C LEU A 237 -22.34 -23.32 -22.17
N VAL A 238 -21.85 -22.09 -22.13
CA VAL A 238 -22.13 -21.08 -23.16
C VAL A 238 -21.66 -21.57 -24.54
N LYS A 239 -20.43 -22.06 -24.65
CA LYS A 239 -19.93 -22.62 -25.90
C LYS A 239 -20.75 -23.81 -26.40
N TYR A 240 -21.19 -24.67 -25.50
CA TYR A 240 -22.06 -25.79 -25.82
C TYR A 240 -23.39 -25.31 -26.44
N THR A 241 -24.07 -24.35 -25.84
CA THR A 241 -25.31 -23.78 -26.41
C THR A 241 -25.08 -23.08 -27.74
N GLU A 242 -23.95 -22.39 -27.92
CA GLU A 242 -23.57 -21.77 -29.20
C GLU A 242 -23.30 -22.82 -30.29
N SER A 243 -22.63 -23.95 -29.97
CA SER A 243 -22.35 -25.03 -30.92
C SER A 243 -23.64 -25.71 -31.41
N ILE A 244 -24.62 -25.87 -30.54
CA ILE A 244 -25.94 -26.42 -30.91
C ILE A 244 -26.68 -25.46 -31.85
N LYS A 245 -26.70 -24.16 -31.52
CA LYS A 245 -27.31 -23.13 -32.36
C LYS A 245 -26.69 -23.08 -33.78
N ALA A 246 -25.40 -23.28 -33.85
CA ALA A 246 -24.63 -23.23 -35.12
C ALA A 246 -24.75 -24.56 -35.92
N LYS A 247 -25.49 -25.58 -35.46
CA LYS A 247 -25.56 -26.97 -36.02
C LYS A 247 -24.13 -27.50 -36.29
N SER A 248 -23.20 -27.28 -35.33
CA SER A 248 -21.78 -27.68 -35.48
C SER A 248 -21.67 -29.22 -35.42
N ASP A 249 -20.90 -29.81 -36.35
CA ASP A 249 -20.61 -31.24 -36.37
C ASP A 249 -19.74 -31.72 -35.21
N GLN A 250 -19.12 -30.77 -34.44
CA GLN A 250 -18.34 -31.09 -33.27
C GLN A 250 -18.97 -30.42 -32.01
N PRO A 251 -19.91 -31.10 -31.33
CA PRO A 251 -20.46 -30.56 -30.09
C PRO A 251 -19.41 -30.50 -28.98
N VAL A 252 -19.41 -29.43 -28.19
CA VAL A 252 -18.52 -29.27 -27.03
C VAL A 252 -18.87 -30.38 -26.03
N ASN A 253 -17.89 -31.19 -25.61
CA ASN A 253 -18.10 -32.24 -24.61
C ASN A 253 -18.38 -31.63 -23.23
N ILE A 254 -19.53 -31.93 -22.67
CA ILE A 254 -20.00 -31.51 -21.34
C ILE A 254 -20.22 -32.70 -20.38
N GLU A 255 -19.81 -33.91 -20.75
CA GLU A 255 -20.07 -35.14 -19.97
C GLU A 255 -19.55 -35.03 -18.52
N ASN A 256 -18.40 -34.44 -18.33
CA ASN A 256 -17.80 -34.26 -17.02
C ASN A 256 -18.65 -33.38 -16.06
N PHE A 257 -19.60 -32.62 -16.57
CA PHE A 257 -20.46 -31.79 -15.75
C PHE A 257 -21.74 -32.51 -15.27
N PHE A 258 -22.12 -33.65 -15.90
CA PHE A 258 -23.29 -34.45 -15.44
C PHE A 258 -23.05 -35.14 -14.11
N THR A 259 -21.77 -35.40 -13.76
CA THR A 259 -21.39 -36.04 -12.50
C THR A 259 -21.40 -35.06 -11.33
N ARG A 260 -21.54 -33.77 -11.60
CA ARG A 260 -21.58 -32.74 -10.54
C ARG A 260 -22.92 -32.73 -9.82
N SER A 261 -22.88 -32.62 -8.49
CA SER A 261 -24.09 -32.58 -7.63
C SER A 261 -24.48 -31.13 -7.25
N ASP A 262 -23.70 -30.13 -7.66
CA ASP A 262 -23.90 -28.71 -7.37
C ASP A 262 -24.85 -28.03 -8.39
N GLU A 263 -25.06 -26.71 -8.24
CA GLU A 263 -25.91 -25.88 -9.09
C GLU A 263 -25.46 -25.90 -10.55
N ILE A 264 -24.16 -25.98 -10.82
CA ILE A 264 -23.62 -26.09 -12.18
C ILE A 264 -24.01 -27.43 -12.81
N GLY A 265 -23.97 -28.50 -12.04
CA GLY A 265 -24.44 -29.82 -12.51
C GLY A 265 -25.94 -29.83 -12.83
N LYS A 266 -26.77 -29.22 -11.98
CA LYS A 266 -28.21 -29.06 -12.23
C LYS A 266 -28.47 -28.23 -13.49
N LEU A 267 -27.79 -27.11 -13.64
CA LEU A 267 -27.87 -26.24 -14.82
C LEU A 267 -27.50 -27.00 -16.10
N THR A 268 -26.42 -27.81 -16.04
CA THR A 268 -25.98 -28.63 -17.18
C THR A 268 -27.07 -29.60 -17.62
N LYS A 269 -27.69 -30.30 -16.69
CA LYS A 269 -28.78 -31.25 -16.98
C LYS A 269 -29.96 -30.54 -17.62
N SER A 270 -30.41 -29.41 -17.04
CA SER A 270 -31.55 -28.64 -17.57
C SER A 270 -31.29 -28.11 -19.00
N ILE A 271 -30.08 -27.60 -19.26
CA ILE A 271 -29.68 -27.13 -20.60
C ILE A 271 -29.69 -28.31 -21.58
N ASN A 272 -29.17 -29.46 -21.18
CA ASN A 272 -29.15 -30.65 -22.05
C ASN A 272 -30.57 -31.16 -22.36
N GLU A 273 -31.45 -31.26 -21.37
CA GLU A 273 -32.86 -31.65 -21.54
C GLU A 273 -33.57 -30.68 -22.48
N MET A 274 -33.41 -29.38 -22.31
CA MET A 274 -33.98 -28.36 -23.21
C MET A 274 -33.46 -28.53 -24.63
N THR A 275 -32.19 -28.81 -24.78
CA THR A 275 -31.53 -29.02 -26.08
C THR A 275 -32.12 -30.24 -26.80
N ILE A 276 -32.27 -31.37 -26.10
CA ILE A 276 -32.88 -32.60 -26.66
C ILE A 276 -34.30 -32.33 -27.11
N GLU A 277 -35.10 -31.63 -26.30
CA GLU A 277 -36.49 -31.30 -26.66
C GLU A 277 -36.57 -30.36 -27.87
N LEU A 278 -35.70 -29.35 -27.96
CA LEU A 278 -35.62 -28.49 -29.13
C LEU A 278 -35.24 -29.26 -30.40
N GLN A 279 -34.29 -30.17 -30.30
CA GLN A 279 -33.90 -31.03 -31.45
C GLN A 279 -35.05 -31.92 -31.91
N LYS A 280 -35.79 -32.53 -30.99
CA LYS A 280 -37.00 -33.32 -31.32
C LYS A 280 -38.04 -32.48 -32.04
N ARG A 281 -38.29 -31.24 -31.57
CA ARG A 281 -39.26 -30.34 -32.23
C ARG A 281 -38.81 -29.94 -33.61
N THR A 282 -37.51 -29.64 -33.81
CA THR A 282 -36.94 -29.29 -35.11
C THR A 282 -37.08 -30.47 -36.07
N ASN A 283 -36.68 -31.68 -35.66
CA ASN A 283 -36.79 -32.87 -36.49
C ASN A 283 -38.26 -33.20 -36.89
N ARG A 284 -39.23 -33.04 -35.95
CA ARG A 284 -40.65 -33.19 -36.26
C ARG A 284 -41.11 -32.14 -37.28
N ALA A 285 -40.71 -30.88 -37.15
CA ALA A 285 -41.06 -29.84 -38.10
C ALA A 285 -40.45 -30.07 -39.48
N GLU A 286 -39.23 -30.56 -39.54
CA GLU A 286 -38.56 -30.93 -40.81
C GLU A 286 -39.27 -32.12 -41.48
N SER A 287 -39.60 -33.22 -40.73
CA SER A 287 -40.39 -34.35 -41.26
C SER A 287 -41.75 -33.89 -41.79
N PHE A 288 -42.47 -33.08 -40.96
CA PHE A 288 -43.81 -32.58 -41.39
C PHE A 288 -43.70 -31.74 -42.65
N SER A 289 -42.65 -30.89 -42.79
CA SER A 289 -42.43 -30.09 -44.01
C SER A 289 -42.14 -30.97 -45.24
N MET A 290 -41.38 -32.06 -45.06
CA MET A 290 -41.11 -33.02 -46.15
C MET A 290 -42.37 -33.74 -46.57
N ASP A 291 -43.17 -34.23 -45.61
CA ASP A 291 -44.44 -34.92 -45.89
C ASP A 291 -45.41 -34.01 -46.63
N LEU A 292 -45.60 -32.74 -46.15
CA LEU A 292 -46.39 -31.75 -46.88
C LEU A 292 -45.89 -31.48 -48.30
N ALA A 293 -44.57 -31.37 -48.50
CA ALA A 293 -44.01 -31.17 -49.83
C ALA A 293 -44.31 -32.35 -50.77
N HIS A 294 -44.28 -33.57 -50.26
CA HIS A 294 -44.67 -34.76 -51.03
C HIS A 294 -46.16 -34.79 -51.32
N GLU A 295 -47.04 -34.52 -50.33
CA GLU A 295 -48.47 -34.48 -50.50
C GLU A 295 -48.93 -33.36 -51.45
N ILE A 296 -48.27 -32.22 -51.52
CA ILE A 296 -48.57 -31.15 -52.46
C ILE A 296 -48.04 -31.49 -53.86
N ARG A 297 -46.87 -32.12 -53.98
CA ARG A 297 -46.30 -32.48 -55.29
C ARG A 297 -47.17 -33.45 -56.05
N ASN A 298 -47.79 -34.40 -55.39
CA ASN A 298 -48.63 -35.43 -56.01
C ASN A 298 -49.85 -34.82 -56.76
N PRO A 299 -50.76 -34.03 -56.19
CA PRO A 299 -51.84 -33.39 -56.92
C PRO A 299 -51.36 -32.38 -57.98
N LEU A 300 -50.26 -31.69 -57.74
CA LEU A 300 -49.69 -30.79 -58.77
C LEU A 300 -49.13 -31.54 -59.99
N ALA A 301 -48.53 -32.69 -59.78
CA ALA A 301 -48.12 -33.57 -60.88
C ALA A 301 -49.29 -34.09 -61.67
N SER A 302 -50.38 -34.48 -60.99
CA SER A 302 -51.65 -34.91 -61.60
C SER A 302 -52.31 -33.76 -62.41
N LEU A 303 -52.35 -32.54 -61.84
CA LEU A 303 -52.89 -31.36 -62.57
C LEU A 303 -52.04 -30.97 -63.79
N LYS A 304 -50.75 -31.09 -63.64
CA LYS A 304 -49.80 -30.82 -64.80
C LYS A 304 -50.02 -31.83 -65.89
N GLY A 305 -50.15 -33.13 -65.53
CA GLY A 305 -50.42 -34.21 -66.51
C GLY A 305 -51.77 -34.02 -67.20
N ALA A 306 -52.81 -33.60 -66.48
CA ALA A 306 -54.13 -33.28 -67.07
C ALA A 306 -54.07 -32.08 -68.03
N SER A 307 -53.33 -30.97 -67.65
CA SER A 307 -53.16 -29.84 -68.50
C SER A 307 -52.42 -30.18 -69.82
N GLU A 308 -51.34 -31.02 -69.74
CA GLU A 308 -50.62 -31.47 -70.94
C GLU A 308 -51.46 -32.35 -71.88
N LEU A 309 -52.39 -33.10 -71.31
CA LEU A 309 -53.35 -33.86 -72.14
C LEU A 309 -54.39 -32.97 -72.84
N ILE A 310 -54.87 -31.92 -72.20
CA ILE A 310 -55.77 -30.94 -72.75
C ILE A 310 -55.09 -30.16 -73.90
N ASP A 311 -53.85 -29.72 -73.69
CA ASP A 311 -53.07 -28.99 -74.71
C ASP A 311 -52.86 -29.90 -75.95
N LYS A 312 -52.44 -31.13 -75.77
CA LYS A 312 -52.35 -32.12 -76.89
C LYS A 312 -53.62 -32.42 -77.60
N ALA A 313 -54.75 -32.38 -76.89
CA ALA A 313 -56.07 -32.56 -77.48
C ALA A 313 -56.55 -31.34 -78.30
N SER A 314 -56.13 -30.14 -77.88
CA SER A 314 -56.42 -28.88 -78.59
C SER A 314 -55.57 -28.68 -79.86
N GLU A 315 -54.36 -29.24 -79.92
CA GLU A 315 -53.52 -29.24 -81.16
C GLU A 315 -53.94 -30.21 -82.23
N LYS A 316 -54.84 -31.15 -81.91
CA LYS A 316 -55.39 -32.18 -82.87
C LYS A 316 -56.73 -31.83 -83.51
N ASN A 317 -57.37 -30.72 -83.20
CA ASN A 317 -58.55 -30.16 -83.82
C ASN A 317 -58.19 -28.87 -84.60
#